data_d73424cfb348f9112d069facb8a1872a
#
_entry.id   d73424cfb348f9112d069facb8a1872a
#
_cell.length_a   1.000
_cell.length_b   1.000
_cell.length_c   1.000
_cell.angle_alpha   90.00
_cell.angle_beta   90.00
_cell.angle_gamma   90.00
#
_symmetry.space_group_name_H-M   'P 1'
#
loop_
_entity.id
_entity.type
_entity.pdbx_description
1 polymer ?
#
loop_
_entity_poly.entity_id
_entity_poly.type
_entity_poly.pdbx_seq_one_letter_code
_entity_poly.pdbx_strand_id
1 'polypeptide(L)'
;MKKSNKKSFGLIAFLSLIIAAVCSLTSCSDDLDVQQSYPFTVEVMPYADKITQGQTVELRFEIKPEGNYTNTLYTIRYFQYDGEGSLKLVDGPVLVNNDRVLLESKTFRLNYTAKSADAHKFLVVVEDNFGSTPWEQTFEFNGKDKGDDNGGTIIGPVVGPVTPVVR
;
A
#
# COMPACT_ATOMS: atom_id res chain seq x y z
N MET A 1 32.85 -0.08 75.85
CA MET A 1 33.37 -0.50 74.53
C MET A 1 32.26 -0.38 73.49
N LYS A 2 32.26 0.74 72.72
CA LYS A 2 31.23 0.94 71.66
C LYS A 2 31.86 1.78 70.54
N LYS A 3 32.70 1.12 69.71
CA LYS A 3 33.42 1.81 68.66
C LYS A 3 33.63 0.88 67.43
N SER A 4 32.54 0.48 66.75
CA SER A 4 32.69 -0.31 65.54
C SER A 4 31.64 -0.04 64.45
N ASN A 5 30.52 0.64 64.72
CA ASN A 5 29.42 0.69 63.76
C ASN A 5 29.48 1.80 62.71
N LYS A 6 30.36 2.83 62.89
CA LYS A 6 30.41 3.96 61.97
C LYS A 6 31.11 3.63 60.64
N LYS A 7 32.10 2.72 60.60
CA LYS A 7 32.77 2.31 59.36
C LYS A 7 31.90 1.40 58.53
N SER A 8 31.11 0.54 59.16
CA SER A 8 30.23 -0.38 58.45
C SER A 8 29.04 0.36 57.79
N PHE A 9 28.53 1.42 58.44
CA PHE A 9 27.45 2.22 57.91
C PHE A 9 27.88 3.00 56.65
N GLY A 10 29.09 3.55 56.63
CA GLY A 10 29.67 4.25 55.49
C GLY A 10 29.88 3.33 54.29
N LEU A 11 30.28 2.08 54.54
CA LEU A 11 30.49 1.09 53.47
C LEU A 11 29.19 0.65 52.82
N ILE A 12 28.14 0.45 53.64
CA ILE A 12 26.79 0.09 53.14
C ILE A 12 26.18 1.24 52.33
N ALA A 13 26.31 2.47 52.80
CA ALA A 13 25.83 3.66 52.09
C ALA A 13 26.56 3.86 50.73
N PHE A 14 27.87 3.59 50.70
CA PHE A 14 28.65 3.70 49.47
C PHE A 14 28.28 2.59 48.46
N LEU A 15 28.05 1.38 48.92
CA LEU A 15 27.62 0.26 48.10
C LEU A 15 26.22 0.48 47.52
N SER A 16 25.28 1.04 48.30
CA SER A 16 23.94 1.37 47.79
C SER A 16 23.94 2.48 46.73
N LEU A 17 24.85 3.44 46.83
CA LEU A 17 25.02 4.50 45.85
C LEU A 17 25.54 3.95 44.51
N ILE A 18 26.48 3.00 44.58
CA ILE A 18 27.02 2.37 43.37
C ILE A 18 25.95 1.53 42.67
N ILE A 19 25.13 0.79 43.40
CA ILE A 19 24.03 0.00 42.85
C ILE A 19 22.99 0.91 42.19
N ALA A 20 22.63 2.03 42.80
CA ALA A 20 21.72 3.01 42.23
C ALA A 20 22.27 3.64 40.94
N ALA A 21 23.58 3.92 40.88
CA ALA A 21 24.25 4.44 39.68
C ALA A 21 24.31 3.43 38.52
N VAL A 22 24.48 2.15 38.80
CA VAL A 22 24.51 1.11 37.79
C VAL A 22 23.09 0.85 37.22
N CYS A 23 22.07 0.91 38.03
CA CYS A 23 20.68 0.74 37.56
C CYS A 23 20.19 1.89 36.66
N SER A 24 20.78 3.08 36.75
CA SER A 24 20.42 4.21 35.90
C SER A 24 21.08 4.16 34.50
N LEU A 25 22.03 3.25 34.26
CA LEU A 25 22.68 3.09 32.96
C LEU A 25 22.06 2.02 32.06
N THR A 26 21.09 1.26 32.56
CA THR A 26 20.31 0.31 31.76
C THR A 26 19.03 0.97 31.23
N SER A 27 19.10 2.20 30.75
CA SER A 27 18.08 2.69 29.82
C SER A 27 18.37 2.01 28.49
N CYS A 28 17.79 0.85 28.29
CA CYS A 28 17.64 0.25 26.99
C CYS A 28 16.77 1.21 26.18
N SER A 29 17.38 2.07 25.39
CA SER A 29 16.70 2.67 24.26
C SER A 29 16.57 1.55 23.22
N ASP A 30 15.56 0.71 23.36
CA ASP A 30 15.02 -0.04 22.23
C ASP A 30 14.38 1.02 21.32
N ASP A 31 15.21 1.72 20.57
CA ASP A 31 14.80 2.35 19.34
C ASP A 31 14.40 1.18 18.43
N LEU A 32 13.14 0.78 18.57
CA LEU A 32 12.46 0.00 17.55
C LEU A 32 12.47 0.89 16.32
N ASP A 33 13.38 0.63 15.40
CA ASP A 33 13.31 1.11 14.03
C ASP A 33 12.03 0.51 13.42
N VAL A 34 10.90 1.10 13.81
CA VAL A 34 9.61 0.78 13.19
C VAL A 34 9.69 1.40 11.81
N GLN A 35 10.13 0.63 10.85
CA GLN A 35 10.02 1.00 9.45
C GLN A 35 8.52 1.19 9.17
N GLN A 36 8.09 2.46 9.11
CA GLN A 36 6.68 2.85 9.08
C GLN A 36 6.07 2.81 7.69
N SER A 37 6.87 2.62 6.65
CA SER A 37 6.37 2.49 5.29
C SER A 37 7.27 1.62 4.43
N TYR A 38 6.65 0.90 3.52
CA TYR A 38 7.30 0.08 2.49
C TYR A 38 6.86 0.61 1.13
N PRO A 39 7.43 1.74 0.67
CA PRO A 39 6.93 2.43 -0.51
C PRO A 39 6.99 1.52 -1.75
N PHE A 40 5.96 1.64 -2.54
CA PHE A 40 5.84 0.94 -3.82
C PHE A 40 5.08 1.80 -4.82
N THR A 41 5.26 1.51 -6.09
CA THR A 41 4.48 2.07 -7.19
C THR A 41 3.80 0.94 -7.95
N VAL A 42 2.80 1.27 -8.77
CA VAL A 42 2.18 0.31 -9.68
C VAL A 42 2.20 0.90 -11.07
N GLU A 43 2.80 0.18 -12.00
CA GLU A 43 2.73 0.51 -13.42
C GLU A 43 1.52 -0.15 -14.05
N VAL A 44 0.80 0.61 -14.88
CA VAL A 44 -0.32 0.12 -15.68
C VAL A 44 0.09 0.18 -17.14
N MET A 45 -0.03 -0.96 -17.84
CA MET A 45 0.26 -1.01 -19.27
C MET A 45 -0.84 -0.28 -20.05
N PRO A 46 -0.54 0.25 -21.24
CA PRO A 46 -1.53 0.89 -22.09
C PRO A 46 -2.72 -0.03 -22.38
N TYR A 47 -3.91 0.52 -22.36
CA TYR A 47 -5.18 -0.18 -22.57
C TYR A 47 -6.12 0.68 -23.44
N ALA A 48 -7.12 0.04 -24.06
CA ALA A 48 -8.15 0.74 -24.82
C ALA A 48 -9.14 1.42 -23.84
N ASP A 49 -9.44 2.70 -24.06
CA ASP A 49 -10.38 3.51 -23.27
C ASP A 49 -11.83 3.44 -23.77
N LYS A 50 -12.09 2.67 -24.85
CA LYS A 50 -13.43 2.45 -25.40
C LYS A 50 -13.83 0.98 -25.25
N ILE A 51 -15.05 0.77 -24.82
CA ILE A 51 -15.62 -0.56 -24.58
C ILE A 51 -17.10 -0.57 -24.97
N THR A 52 -17.55 -1.65 -25.59
CA THR A 52 -18.98 -1.86 -25.87
C THR A 52 -19.60 -2.82 -24.86
N GLN A 53 -20.91 -2.76 -24.68
CA GLN A 53 -21.62 -3.69 -23.82
C GLN A 53 -21.29 -5.15 -24.18
N GLY A 54 -20.94 -5.95 -23.18
CA GLY A 54 -20.52 -7.34 -23.32
C GLY A 54 -19.04 -7.53 -23.67
N GLN A 55 -18.33 -6.48 -24.04
CA GLN A 55 -16.89 -6.55 -24.33
C GLN A 55 -16.08 -6.60 -23.03
N THR A 56 -14.90 -7.23 -23.11
CA THR A 56 -13.92 -7.30 -22.04
C THR A 56 -12.62 -6.62 -22.46
N VAL A 57 -12.08 -5.78 -21.57
CA VAL A 57 -10.74 -5.18 -21.71
C VAL A 57 -9.84 -5.75 -20.63
N GLU A 58 -8.64 -6.19 -21.02
CA GLU A 58 -7.59 -6.63 -20.11
C GLU A 58 -6.76 -5.43 -19.66
N LEU A 59 -6.63 -5.25 -18.35
CA LEU A 59 -5.75 -4.28 -17.71
C LEU A 59 -4.57 -5.03 -17.09
N ARG A 60 -3.34 -4.62 -17.39
CA ARG A 60 -2.12 -5.27 -16.94
C ARG A 60 -1.35 -4.38 -15.99
N PHE A 61 -0.91 -4.95 -14.87
CA PHE A 61 -0.30 -4.24 -13.75
C PHE A 61 1.02 -4.87 -13.34
N GLU A 62 1.94 -4.03 -12.88
CA GLU A 62 3.18 -4.44 -12.23
C GLU A 62 3.42 -3.61 -10.97
N ILE A 63 3.50 -4.26 -9.80
CA ILE A 63 3.87 -3.64 -8.53
C ILE A 63 5.39 -3.55 -8.47
N LYS A 64 5.91 -2.35 -8.25
CA LYS A 64 7.35 -2.05 -8.13
C LYS A 64 7.66 -1.54 -6.72
N PRO A 65 8.09 -2.41 -5.78
CA PRO A 65 8.59 -1.96 -4.49
C PRO A 65 9.86 -1.13 -4.65
N GLU A 66 10.03 -0.09 -3.85
CA GLU A 66 11.26 0.71 -3.84
C GLU A 66 12.43 0.01 -3.11
N GLY A 67 12.15 -1.08 -2.41
CA GLY A 67 13.14 -1.87 -1.68
C GLY A 67 12.84 -3.37 -1.68
N ASN A 68 13.77 -4.14 -1.14
CA ASN A 68 13.59 -5.60 -0.99
C ASN A 68 12.99 -5.91 0.39
N TYR A 69 11.69 -5.76 0.50
CA TYR A 69 10.94 -5.98 1.74
C TYR A 69 10.44 -7.43 1.79
N THR A 70 10.88 -8.16 2.83
CA THR A 70 10.41 -9.53 3.08
C THR A 70 9.03 -9.51 3.72
N ASN A 71 8.21 -10.53 3.41
CA ASN A 71 6.85 -10.69 3.96
C ASN A 71 5.85 -9.59 3.59
N THR A 72 6.12 -8.81 2.54
CA THR A 72 5.14 -7.88 2.02
C THR A 72 4.06 -8.62 1.25
N LEU A 73 2.82 -8.45 1.68
CA LEU A 73 1.63 -8.93 1.00
C LEU A 73 0.89 -7.74 0.40
N TYR A 74 0.42 -7.91 -0.83
CA TYR A 74 -0.38 -6.89 -1.50
C TYR A 74 -1.80 -7.36 -1.64
N THR A 75 -2.75 -6.43 -1.44
CA THR A 75 -4.18 -6.66 -1.66
C THR A 75 -4.72 -5.65 -2.65
N ILE A 76 -5.76 -6.03 -3.36
CA ILE A 76 -6.47 -5.18 -4.30
C ILE A 76 -7.92 -5.01 -3.86
N ARG A 77 -8.42 -3.78 -4.05
CA ARG A 77 -9.86 -3.44 -3.96
C ARG A 77 -10.26 -2.67 -5.20
N TYR A 78 -11.56 -2.66 -5.51
CA TYR A 78 -12.08 -1.77 -6.52
C TYR A 78 -13.41 -1.15 -6.09
N PHE A 79 -13.72 -0.01 -6.70
CA PHE A 79 -14.96 0.73 -6.45
C PHE A 79 -15.56 1.14 -7.79
N GLN A 80 -16.75 0.63 -8.12
CA GLN A 80 -17.48 1.05 -9.30
C GLN A 80 -18.21 2.36 -8.99
N TYR A 81 -17.97 3.40 -9.79
CA TYR A 81 -18.61 4.71 -9.65
C TYR A 81 -19.70 4.92 -10.69
N ASP A 82 -19.38 4.69 -11.97
CA ASP A 82 -20.31 4.89 -13.08
C ASP A 82 -20.34 3.66 -13.98
N GLY A 83 -21.48 3.46 -14.65
CA GLY A 83 -21.75 2.32 -15.51
C GLY A 83 -21.91 1.01 -14.73
N GLU A 84 -22.32 -0.03 -15.41
CA GLU A 84 -22.39 -1.38 -14.87
C GLU A 84 -21.33 -2.27 -15.49
N GLY A 85 -20.49 -2.88 -14.66
CA GLY A 85 -19.43 -3.73 -15.11
C GLY A 85 -19.05 -4.81 -14.10
N SER A 86 -18.09 -5.62 -14.48
CA SER A 86 -17.52 -6.67 -13.63
C SER A 86 -16.02 -6.70 -13.80
N LEU A 87 -15.29 -6.61 -12.71
CA LEU A 87 -13.85 -6.70 -12.68
C LEU A 87 -13.45 -8.06 -12.12
N LYS A 88 -12.56 -8.77 -12.84
CA LYS A 88 -12.10 -10.11 -12.46
C LYS A 88 -10.58 -10.17 -12.49
N LEU A 89 -9.97 -10.71 -11.45
CA LEU A 89 -8.57 -11.12 -11.48
C LEU A 89 -8.42 -12.31 -12.43
N VAL A 90 -7.51 -12.27 -13.41
CA VAL A 90 -7.42 -13.28 -14.49
C VAL A 90 -7.27 -14.69 -13.93
N ASP A 91 -6.37 -14.87 -12.98
CA ASP A 91 -6.12 -16.15 -12.33
C ASP A 91 -6.76 -16.23 -10.93
N GLY A 92 -7.88 -15.49 -10.72
CA GLY A 92 -8.51 -15.35 -9.41
C GLY A 92 -10.02 -15.08 -9.49
N PRO A 93 -10.60 -14.56 -8.40
CA PRO A 93 -12.02 -14.31 -8.28
C PRO A 93 -12.50 -13.09 -9.08
N VAL A 94 -13.82 -13.00 -9.25
CA VAL A 94 -14.48 -11.74 -9.56
C VAL A 94 -14.41 -10.86 -8.32
N LEU A 95 -13.95 -9.63 -8.49
CA LEU A 95 -13.85 -8.68 -7.39
C LEU A 95 -15.23 -8.17 -7.00
N VAL A 96 -15.53 -8.17 -5.72
CA VAL A 96 -16.70 -7.54 -5.16
C VAL A 96 -16.34 -6.11 -4.75
N ASN A 97 -17.28 -5.19 -4.97
CA ASN A 97 -17.05 -3.76 -4.69
C ASN A 97 -16.61 -3.55 -3.22
N ASN A 98 -15.46 -2.94 -3.03
CA ASN A 98 -14.81 -2.68 -1.74
C ASN A 98 -14.25 -3.90 -0.98
N ASP A 99 -14.34 -5.12 -1.49
CA ASP A 99 -13.72 -6.27 -0.85
C ASP A 99 -12.22 -6.34 -1.18
N ARG A 100 -11.43 -6.76 -0.19
CA ARG A 100 -9.99 -6.99 -0.36
C ARG A 100 -9.73 -8.39 -0.89
N VAL A 101 -8.94 -8.47 -1.95
CA VAL A 101 -8.47 -9.74 -2.51
C VAL A 101 -6.94 -9.74 -2.47
N LEU A 102 -6.35 -10.82 -1.98
CA LEU A 102 -4.89 -11.00 -1.94
C LEU A 102 -4.36 -11.15 -3.37
N LEU A 103 -3.26 -10.45 -3.67
CA LEU A 103 -2.50 -10.63 -4.90
C LEU A 103 -1.38 -11.64 -4.65
N GLU A 104 -1.38 -12.73 -5.40
CA GLU A 104 -0.37 -13.79 -5.29
C GLU A 104 0.94 -13.43 -6.01
N SER A 105 0.89 -12.42 -6.90
CA SER A 105 2.03 -11.97 -7.69
C SER A 105 2.07 -10.45 -7.79
N LYS A 106 3.28 -9.90 -7.91
CA LYS A 106 3.49 -8.47 -8.20
C LYS A 106 3.07 -8.09 -9.62
N THR A 107 3.03 -9.04 -10.54
CA THR A 107 2.49 -8.86 -11.88
C THR A 107 1.15 -9.56 -11.97
N PHE A 108 0.10 -8.81 -12.28
CA PHE A 108 -1.25 -9.34 -12.33
C PHE A 108 -2.07 -8.68 -13.45
N ARG A 109 -3.19 -9.30 -13.79
CA ARG A 109 -4.09 -8.85 -14.84
C ARG A 109 -5.52 -8.84 -14.36
N LEU A 110 -6.24 -7.80 -14.75
CA LEU A 110 -7.67 -7.65 -14.48
C LEU A 110 -8.43 -7.63 -15.81
N ASN A 111 -9.53 -8.35 -15.87
CA ASN A 111 -10.49 -8.31 -16.97
C ASN A 111 -11.70 -7.49 -16.54
N TYR A 112 -11.89 -6.33 -17.15
CA TYR A 112 -13.11 -5.53 -16.99
C TYR A 112 -14.09 -5.84 -18.11
N THR A 113 -15.29 -6.30 -17.76
CA THR A 113 -16.38 -6.58 -18.70
C THR A 113 -17.51 -5.58 -18.51
N ALA A 114 -17.83 -4.81 -19.55
CA ALA A 114 -18.94 -3.87 -19.53
C ALA A 114 -20.28 -4.62 -19.57
N LYS A 115 -21.19 -4.28 -18.67
CA LYS A 115 -22.57 -4.83 -18.62
C LYS A 115 -23.61 -3.85 -19.14
N SER A 116 -23.28 -2.56 -19.20
CA SER A 116 -24.12 -1.52 -19.84
C SER A 116 -23.39 -0.87 -21.01
N ALA A 117 -24.11 -0.05 -21.79
CA ALA A 117 -23.57 0.74 -22.88
C ALA A 117 -23.13 2.16 -22.44
N ASP A 118 -23.27 2.49 -21.16
CA ASP A 118 -22.96 3.78 -20.59
C ASP A 118 -21.45 4.03 -20.53
N ALA A 119 -21.07 5.23 -20.12
CA ALA A 119 -19.69 5.49 -19.67
C ALA A 119 -19.42 4.72 -18.38
N HIS A 120 -18.21 4.18 -18.26
CA HIS A 120 -17.79 3.43 -17.08
C HIS A 120 -16.69 4.18 -16.34
N LYS A 121 -16.78 4.19 -15.01
CA LYS A 121 -15.77 4.74 -14.14
C LYS A 121 -15.61 3.88 -12.90
N PHE A 122 -14.38 3.48 -12.62
CA PHE A 122 -14.06 2.74 -11.40
C PHE A 122 -12.66 3.05 -10.91
N LEU A 123 -12.47 2.90 -9.61
CA LEU A 123 -11.19 3.04 -8.91
C LEU A 123 -10.63 1.66 -8.60
N VAL A 124 -9.33 1.48 -8.83
CA VAL A 124 -8.55 0.34 -8.33
C VAL A 124 -7.60 0.86 -7.26
N VAL A 125 -7.56 0.16 -6.13
CA VAL A 125 -6.68 0.45 -4.99
C VAL A 125 -5.81 -0.75 -4.73
N VAL A 126 -4.49 -0.56 -4.63
CA VAL A 126 -3.54 -1.58 -4.20
C VAL A 126 -2.96 -1.15 -2.86
N GLU A 127 -2.98 -2.03 -1.88
CA GLU A 127 -2.51 -1.79 -0.52
C GLU A 127 -1.51 -2.87 -0.11
N ASP A 128 -0.57 -2.54 0.75
CA ASP A 128 0.29 -3.51 1.41
C ASP A 128 -0.23 -3.87 2.83
N ASN A 129 0.39 -4.86 3.46
CA ASN A 129 0.06 -5.29 4.82
C ASN A 129 0.75 -4.47 5.92
N PHE A 130 1.58 -3.48 5.58
CA PHE A 130 2.30 -2.65 6.53
C PHE A 130 1.69 -1.25 6.70
N GLY A 131 0.65 -0.93 5.92
CA GLY A 131 -0.03 0.36 6.01
C GLY A 131 0.72 1.49 5.31
N SER A 132 1.50 1.17 4.29
CA SER A 132 2.07 2.17 3.38
C SER A 132 0.96 2.95 2.68
N THR A 133 1.33 4.09 2.07
CA THR A 133 0.37 4.86 1.27
C THR A 133 -0.19 3.97 0.15
N PRO A 134 -1.50 3.78 0.07
CA PRO A 134 -2.12 3.01 -1.00
C PRO A 134 -1.83 3.62 -2.36
N TRP A 135 -1.66 2.76 -3.36
CA TRP A 135 -1.70 3.20 -4.74
C TRP A 135 -3.14 3.18 -5.25
N GLU A 136 -3.53 4.24 -5.94
CA GLU A 136 -4.90 4.42 -6.44
C GLU A 136 -4.89 4.88 -7.89
N GLN A 137 -5.73 4.26 -8.72
CA GLN A 137 -5.91 4.64 -10.12
C GLN A 137 -7.38 4.55 -10.51
N THR A 138 -7.89 5.66 -11.07
CA THR A 138 -9.21 5.69 -11.70
C THR A 138 -9.11 5.27 -13.15
N PHE A 139 -10.00 4.39 -13.58
CA PHE A 139 -10.18 3.93 -14.95
C PHE A 139 -11.49 4.46 -15.49
N GLU A 140 -11.45 5.03 -16.69
CA GLU A 140 -12.61 5.57 -17.38
C GLU A 140 -12.68 4.97 -18.78
N PHE A 141 -13.88 4.48 -19.15
CA PHE A 141 -14.19 3.99 -20.49
C PHE A 141 -15.40 4.75 -21.03
N ASN A 142 -15.40 5.04 -22.33
CA ASN A 142 -16.47 5.77 -23.01
C ASN A 142 -16.78 7.13 -22.34
N GLY A 143 -15.80 7.74 -21.65
CA GLY A 143 -15.94 9.09 -21.11
C GLY A 143 -16.27 10.07 -22.24
N LYS A 144 -16.92 11.20 -21.92
CA LYS A 144 -17.17 12.25 -22.90
C LYS A 144 -15.85 12.74 -23.48
N ASP A 145 -15.72 12.63 -24.81
CA ASP A 145 -14.51 12.97 -25.53
C ASP A 145 -14.00 14.38 -25.15
N LYS A 146 -12.75 14.42 -24.73
CA LYS A 146 -11.98 15.67 -24.80
C LYS A 146 -11.55 15.87 -26.25
N GLY A 147 -12.50 16.33 -27.10
CA GLY A 147 -12.21 16.76 -28.48
C GLY A 147 -11.92 15.61 -29.44
N ASP A 148 -12.87 15.40 -30.29
CA ASP A 148 -12.88 14.71 -31.58
C ASP A 148 -11.48 14.39 -32.13
N ASP A 149 -11.08 13.09 -32.09
CA ASP A 149 -10.26 12.52 -33.16
C ASP A 149 -10.38 10.98 -33.22
N ASN A 150 -10.51 10.46 -34.43
CA ASN A 150 -10.71 9.07 -34.80
C ASN A 150 -9.60 8.13 -34.29
N GLY A 151 -9.82 7.46 -33.18
CA GLY A 151 -8.94 6.40 -32.68
C GLY A 151 -8.91 6.36 -31.16
N GLY A 152 -9.21 5.20 -30.58
CA GLY A 152 -9.13 5.01 -29.12
C GLY A 152 -7.80 5.54 -28.57
N THR A 153 -7.85 6.43 -27.60
CA THR A 153 -6.66 6.96 -26.94
C THR A 153 -6.01 5.85 -26.11
N ILE A 154 -4.76 5.56 -26.38
CA ILE A 154 -3.97 4.67 -25.54
C ILE A 154 -3.47 5.50 -24.36
N ILE A 155 -4.01 5.23 -23.17
CA ILE A 155 -3.53 5.87 -21.96
C ILE A 155 -2.21 5.21 -21.57
N GLY A 156 -1.13 5.96 -21.64
CA GLY A 156 0.21 5.51 -21.24
C GLY A 156 0.32 5.28 -19.73
N PRO A 157 1.42 4.69 -19.26
CA PRO A 157 1.62 4.40 -17.86
C PRO A 157 1.54 5.69 -17.03
N VAL A 158 0.59 5.73 -16.09
CA VAL A 158 0.51 6.82 -15.11
C VAL A 158 1.49 6.48 -14.01
N VAL A 159 2.68 7.08 -14.08
CA VAL A 159 3.65 7.06 -12.99
C VAL A 159 3.30 8.22 -12.07
N GLY A 160 2.62 7.93 -10.96
CA GLY A 160 2.31 8.93 -9.97
C GLY A 160 2.99 8.64 -8.63
N PRO A 161 4.11 9.31 -8.29
CA PRO A 161 4.47 9.40 -6.89
C PRO A 161 3.69 10.55 -6.27
N VAL A 162 2.82 10.25 -5.32
CA VAL A 162 2.37 11.28 -4.40
C VAL A 162 3.47 11.46 -3.36
N THR A 163 4.33 12.46 -3.56
CA THR A 163 5.27 12.87 -2.53
C THR A 163 4.50 13.42 -1.34
N PRO A 164 4.70 12.90 -0.12
CA PRO A 164 4.12 13.52 1.07
C PRO A 164 4.76 14.89 1.26
N VAL A 165 3.94 15.95 1.25
CA VAL A 165 4.36 17.29 1.68
C VAL A 165 4.53 17.24 3.19
N VAL A 166 5.77 17.19 3.64
CA VAL A 166 6.13 17.40 5.05
C VAL A 166 5.90 18.88 5.36
N ARG A 167 4.99 19.16 6.27
CA ARG A 167 4.88 20.43 6.98
C ARG A 167 5.50 20.36 8.35
#